data_3cd8d710288632310c8a0e65beb07121
#
_entry.id   3cd8d710288632310c8a0e65beb07121
#
_cell.length_a   1.000
_cell.length_b   1.000
_cell.length_c   1.000
_cell.angle_alpha   90.00
_cell.angle_beta   90.00
_cell.angle_gamma   90.00
#
_symmetry.space_group_name_H-M   'P 1'
#
loop_
_entity.id
_entity.type
_entity.pdbx_description
1 polymer ?
#
loop_
_entity_poly.entity_id
_entity_poly.type
_entity_poly.pdbx_seq_one_letter_code
_entity_poly.pdbx_strand_id
1 'polypeptide(L)'
;MKILKKVSVLGTGYRIIEDNFNNDPLLKNSFGYTDYTSKKIVITDFQNEEIEIEDVAKYRKQVIRHELIHAFLCESGLHENCEWHNEEMVDWLA
;
A
#
# COMPACT_ATOMS: atom_id res chain seq x y z
N MET A 1 -11.93 8.12 -5.86
CA MET A 1 -11.65 6.87 -5.11
C MET A 1 -12.25 5.69 -5.86
N LYS A 2 -11.47 4.67 -6.04
CA LYS A 2 -11.89 3.47 -6.76
C LYS A 2 -11.44 2.22 -6.00
N ILE A 3 -12.39 1.34 -5.67
CA ILE A 3 -12.05 0.07 -5.05
C ILE A 3 -11.63 -0.90 -6.15
N LEU A 4 -10.37 -1.35 -6.10
CA LEU A 4 -9.82 -2.26 -7.10
C LEU A 4 -10.10 -3.71 -6.75
N LYS A 5 -9.96 -4.07 -5.48
CA LYS A 5 -10.01 -5.46 -5.06
C LYS A 5 -10.21 -5.56 -3.55
N LYS A 6 -10.79 -6.67 -3.11
CA LYS A 6 -10.81 -7.06 -1.71
C LYS A 6 -9.93 -8.29 -1.56
N VAL A 7 -9.08 -8.28 -0.52
CA VAL A 7 -8.18 -9.41 -0.25
C VAL A 7 -8.29 -9.80 1.21
N SER A 8 -8.00 -11.06 1.51
CA SER A 8 -7.93 -11.55 2.88
C SER A 8 -6.45 -11.67 3.27
N VAL A 9 -6.08 -11.05 4.39
CA VAL A 9 -4.74 -11.11 4.94
C VAL A 9 -4.83 -11.79 6.29
N LEU A 10 -4.40 -13.04 6.39
CA LEU A 10 -4.51 -13.85 7.61
C LEU A 10 -5.94 -13.84 8.19
N GLY A 11 -6.94 -13.92 7.32
CA GLY A 11 -8.35 -13.94 7.72
C GLY A 11 -9.00 -12.57 7.87
N THR A 12 -8.24 -11.49 7.79
CA THR A 12 -8.76 -10.12 7.88
C THR A 12 -8.97 -9.55 6.49
N GLY A 13 -10.17 -9.03 6.22
CA GLY A 13 -10.48 -8.43 4.93
C GLY A 13 -9.87 -7.04 4.78
N TYR A 14 -9.11 -6.84 3.70
CA TYR A 14 -8.56 -5.55 3.31
C TYR A 14 -9.13 -5.12 1.98
N ARG A 15 -9.34 -3.83 1.80
CA ARG A 15 -9.72 -3.24 0.51
C ARG A 15 -8.49 -2.61 -0.12
N ILE A 16 -8.28 -2.86 -1.40
CA ILE A 16 -7.24 -2.17 -2.17
C ILE A 16 -7.95 -1.07 -2.95
N ILE A 17 -7.57 0.18 -2.68
CA ILE A 17 -8.24 1.37 -3.18
C ILE A 17 -7.24 2.19 -3.99
N GLU A 18 -7.69 2.69 -5.14
CA GLU A 18 -6.95 3.64 -5.95
C GLU A 18 -7.51 5.04 -5.70
N ASP A 19 -6.64 6.00 -5.43
CA ASP A 19 -7.02 7.39 -5.21
C ASP A 19 -5.90 8.30 -5.71
N ASN A 20 -6.04 9.61 -5.52
CA ASN A 20 -5.03 10.58 -5.91
C ASN A 20 -4.79 11.57 -4.77
N PHE A 21 -3.69 12.32 -4.86
CA PHE A 21 -3.30 13.23 -3.78
C PHE A 21 -4.24 14.41 -3.60
N ASN A 22 -5.08 14.74 -4.58
CA ASN A 22 -6.07 15.80 -4.44
C ASN A 22 -7.19 15.40 -3.48
N ASN A 23 -7.55 14.11 -3.46
CA ASN A 23 -8.55 13.56 -2.55
C ASN A 23 -7.92 13.02 -1.27
N ASP A 24 -6.68 12.54 -1.36
CA ASP A 24 -5.98 11.93 -0.23
C ASP A 24 -4.59 12.53 -0.09
N PRO A 25 -4.41 13.51 0.83
CA PRO A 25 -3.13 14.18 1.00
C PRO A 25 -1.96 13.25 1.40
N LEU A 26 -2.26 12.08 1.95
CA LEU A 26 -1.21 11.12 2.32
C LEU A 26 -0.48 10.57 1.09
N LEU A 27 -1.09 10.67 -0.10
CA LEU A 27 -0.47 10.25 -1.35
C LEU A 27 0.47 11.30 -1.96
N LYS A 28 0.62 12.46 -1.33
CA LYS A 28 1.47 13.52 -1.84
C LYS A 28 2.95 13.11 -1.91
N ASN A 29 3.42 12.41 -0.88
CA ASN A 29 4.83 12.02 -0.74
C ASN A 29 5.01 10.51 -0.75
N SER A 30 3.99 9.75 -1.17
CA SER A 30 4.02 8.30 -1.17
C SER A 30 3.19 7.76 -2.31
N PHE A 31 3.61 6.64 -2.88
CA PHE A 31 2.83 5.96 -3.91
C PHE A 31 1.72 5.08 -3.33
N GLY A 32 1.75 4.83 -2.04
CA GLY A 32 0.73 4.05 -1.36
C GLY A 32 0.95 3.99 0.14
N TYR A 33 -0.05 3.54 0.85
CA TYR A 33 0.04 3.32 2.29
C TYR A 33 -0.96 2.26 2.74
N THR A 34 -0.72 1.71 3.92
CA THR A 34 -1.62 0.76 4.57
C THR A 34 -2.23 1.42 5.80
N ASP A 35 -3.55 1.46 5.87
CA ASP A 35 -4.30 1.95 7.03
C ASP A 35 -4.78 0.75 7.84
N TYR A 36 -4.15 0.54 8.98
CA TYR A 36 -4.41 -0.62 9.84
C TYR A 36 -5.75 -0.51 10.57
N THR A 37 -6.23 0.69 10.82
CA THR A 37 -7.46 0.89 11.57
C THR A 37 -8.70 0.63 10.73
N SER A 38 -8.69 1.08 9.48
CA SER A 38 -9.82 0.87 8.56
C SER A 38 -9.63 -0.33 7.64
N LYS A 39 -8.49 -1.02 7.76
CA LYS A 39 -8.17 -2.23 6.98
C LYS A 39 -8.28 -1.97 5.48
N LYS A 40 -7.50 -0.99 5.03
CA LYS A 40 -7.43 -0.66 3.61
C LYS A 40 -6.00 -0.39 3.18
N ILE A 41 -5.72 -0.65 1.92
CA ILE A 41 -4.48 -0.31 1.24
C ILE A 41 -4.85 0.70 0.17
N VAL A 42 -4.24 1.87 0.22
CA VAL A 42 -4.49 2.94 -0.75
C VAL A 42 -3.26 3.12 -1.61
N ILE A 43 -3.44 3.12 -2.93
CA ILE A 43 -2.36 3.37 -3.88
C ILE A 43 -2.73 4.55 -4.78
N THR A 44 -1.72 5.26 -5.25
CA THR A 44 -1.93 6.37 -6.19
C THR A 44 -2.42 5.83 -7.54
N ASP A 45 -3.17 6.65 -8.26
CA ASP A 45 -3.60 6.32 -9.61
C ASP A 45 -2.52 6.54 -10.67
N PHE A 46 -1.34 7.04 -10.26
CA PHE A 46 -0.20 7.31 -11.15
C PHE A 46 -0.53 8.27 -12.30
N GLN A 47 -1.49 9.18 -12.09
CA GLN A 47 -1.87 10.18 -13.08
C GLN A 47 -1.09 11.48 -12.96
N ASN A 48 -0.16 11.55 -11.99
CA ASN A 48 0.67 12.73 -11.80
C ASN A 48 1.74 12.80 -12.90
N GLU A 49 1.79 13.90 -13.65
CA GLU A 49 2.75 14.11 -14.73
C GLU A 49 4.21 14.17 -14.27
N GLU A 50 4.45 14.39 -12.97
CA GLU A 50 5.79 14.39 -12.39
C GLU A 50 6.35 12.98 -12.17
N ILE A 51 5.54 11.95 -12.37
CA ILE A 51 5.98 10.56 -12.18
C ILE A 51 6.67 10.08 -13.46
N GLU A 52 7.99 9.91 -13.38
CA GLU A 52 8.81 9.38 -14.46
C GLU A 52 9.04 7.88 -14.27
N ILE A 53 8.00 7.08 -14.48
CA ILE A 53 8.08 5.63 -14.34
C ILE A 53 7.81 5.00 -15.71
N GLU A 54 8.81 4.30 -16.24
CA GLU A 54 8.76 3.71 -17.57
C GLU A 54 7.68 2.62 -17.68
N ASP A 55 7.55 1.77 -16.66
CA ASP A 55 6.53 0.72 -16.63
C ASP A 55 5.64 0.91 -15.41
N VAL A 56 4.60 1.71 -15.56
CA VAL A 56 3.66 2.04 -14.49
C VAL A 56 2.91 0.81 -13.99
N ALA A 57 2.49 -0.08 -14.91
CA ALA A 57 1.74 -1.28 -14.51
C ALA A 57 2.56 -2.20 -13.61
N LYS A 58 3.83 -2.40 -13.94
CA LYS A 58 4.74 -3.22 -13.13
C LYS A 58 5.02 -2.56 -11.78
N TYR A 59 5.27 -1.27 -11.79
CA TYR A 59 5.55 -0.52 -10.56
C TYR A 59 4.34 -0.50 -9.63
N ARG A 60 3.15 -0.36 -10.19
CA ARG A 60 1.90 -0.42 -9.45
C ARG A 60 1.76 -1.75 -8.70
N LYS A 61 2.09 -2.87 -9.35
CA LYS A 61 2.07 -4.18 -8.71
C LYS A 61 3.09 -4.26 -7.57
N GLN A 62 4.26 -3.63 -7.73
CA GLN A 62 5.26 -3.58 -6.67
C GLN A 62 4.76 -2.80 -5.46
N VAL A 63 4.09 -1.67 -5.68
CA VAL A 63 3.52 -0.87 -4.59
C VAL A 63 2.45 -1.68 -3.85
N ILE A 64 1.58 -2.37 -4.57
CA ILE A 64 0.55 -3.21 -3.96
C ILE A 64 1.19 -4.31 -3.10
N ARG A 65 2.21 -5.00 -3.61
CA ARG A 65 2.91 -6.04 -2.84
C ARG A 65 3.57 -5.48 -1.60
N HIS A 66 4.22 -4.32 -1.72
CA HIS A 66 4.84 -3.65 -0.60
C HIS A 66 3.83 -3.40 0.51
N GLU A 67 2.66 -2.84 0.17
CA GLU A 67 1.63 -2.55 1.15
C GLU A 67 0.96 -3.82 1.69
N LEU A 68 0.82 -4.86 0.88
CA LEU A 68 0.29 -6.15 1.35
C LEU A 68 1.23 -6.79 2.39
N ILE A 69 2.53 -6.61 2.25
CA ILE A 69 3.48 -7.11 3.24
C ILE A 69 3.36 -6.34 4.56
N HIS A 70 3.15 -5.02 4.51
CA HIS A 70 2.83 -4.25 5.70
C HIS A 70 1.58 -4.78 6.39
N ALA A 71 0.51 -5.04 5.61
CA ALA A 71 -0.73 -5.59 6.16
C ALA A 71 -0.51 -6.97 6.78
N PHE A 72 0.25 -7.82 6.12
CA PHE A 72 0.57 -9.15 6.62
C PHE A 72 1.33 -9.07 7.95
N LEU A 73 2.34 -8.22 8.04
CA LEU A 73 3.12 -8.04 9.25
C LEU A 73 2.27 -7.47 10.39
N CYS A 74 1.36 -6.56 10.06
CA CYS A 74 0.40 -6.02 11.03
C CYS A 74 -0.52 -7.12 11.58
N GLU A 75 -1.12 -7.92 10.68
CA GLU A 75 -2.07 -8.95 11.09
C GLU A 75 -1.38 -10.12 11.81
N SER A 76 -0.09 -10.31 11.60
CA SER A 76 0.70 -11.32 12.32
C SER A 76 1.05 -10.90 13.74
N GLY A 77 0.66 -9.69 14.17
CA GLY A 77 0.94 -9.19 15.51
C GLY A 77 2.20 -8.35 15.61
N LEU A 78 2.93 -8.17 14.53
CA LEU A 78 4.19 -7.40 14.55
C LEU A 78 3.97 -5.90 14.48
N HIS A 79 2.75 -5.42 14.22
CA HIS A 79 2.49 -3.99 14.10
C HIS A 79 2.69 -3.23 15.43
N GLU A 80 2.53 -3.88 16.56
CA GLU A 80 2.80 -3.29 17.87
C GLU A 80 4.29 -3.00 18.05
N ASN A 81 5.12 -3.62 17.25
CA ASN A 81 6.55 -3.44 17.17
C ASN A 81 6.92 -3.00 15.74
N CYS A 82 6.33 -1.89 15.28
CA CYS A 82 6.50 -1.41 13.91
C CYS A 82 7.95 -1.20 13.50
N GLU A 83 8.84 -0.95 14.44
CA GLU A 83 10.27 -0.84 14.20
C GLU A 83 10.93 -2.15 13.77
N TRP A 84 10.25 -3.29 13.97
CA TRP A 84 10.76 -4.60 13.55
C TRP A 84 10.61 -4.81 12.05
N HIS A 85 9.60 -4.21 11.42
CA HIS A 85 9.42 -4.28 9.97
C HIS A 85 9.57 -2.87 9.40
N ASN A 86 10.77 -2.53 8.98
CA ASN A 86 11.07 -1.27 8.33
C ASN A 86 10.87 -1.38 6.82
N GLU A 87 10.96 -0.25 6.12
CA GLU A 87 10.77 -0.21 4.67
C GLU A 87 11.78 -1.09 3.93
N GLU A 88 13.00 -1.18 4.40
CA GLU A 88 14.02 -2.02 3.81
C GLU A 88 13.65 -3.50 3.88
N MET A 89 13.18 -3.97 5.04
CA MET A 89 12.72 -5.34 5.22
C MET A 89 11.52 -5.64 4.34
N VAL A 90 10.56 -4.73 4.28
CA VAL A 90 9.36 -4.89 3.47
C VAL A 90 9.73 -4.96 1.99
N ASP A 91 10.62 -4.11 1.52
CA ASP A 91 11.09 -4.12 0.14
C ASP A 91 11.78 -5.44 -0.20
N TRP A 92 12.57 -5.98 0.72
CA TRP A 92 13.25 -7.26 0.51
C TRP A 92 12.25 -8.41 0.39
N LEU A 93 11.18 -8.40 1.18
CA LEU A 93 10.14 -9.44 1.16
C LEU A 93 9.22 -9.29 -0.07
N ALA A 94 9.05 -8.08 -0.56
CA ALA A 94 8.21 -7.82 -1.71
C ALA A 94 8.89 -8.21 -3.01
#